data_d064ac6cac91bb2bcd4ef8ed1690ce83
#
_entry.id   d064ac6cac91bb2bcd4ef8ed1690ce83
#
_cell.length_a   1.000
_cell.length_b   1.000
_cell.length_c   1.000
_cell.angle_alpha   90.00
_cell.angle_beta   90.00
_cell.angle_gamma   90.00
#
_symmetry.space_group_name_H-M   'P 1'
#
loop_
_entity.id
_entity.type
_entity.pdbx_description
1 polymer ?
#
loop_
_entity_poly.entity_id
_entity_poly.type
_entity_poly.pdbx_seq_one_letter_code
_entity_poly.pdbx_strand_id
1 'polypeptide(L)'
;NDTAMPGKGIGKLISAGAVSRAIVSHIGLNPETQAKMIAGEIDVELVPQGTLVERIRAGGVGLGGVLTATGLGTPVEEGKTVVEVDGQRFLLEKPIRADFALIAARQADYLGNLQYSLTAHNFNPIMALSAETVIAEPDLIVPVGVIPPDAVRTPGVLVDHLLERAA
;
A
#
# COMPACT_ATOMS: atom_id res chain seq x y z
N ASN A 1 2.47 -3.35 1.88
CA ASN A 1 2.87 -4.70 1.54
C ASN A 1 3.70 -5.34 2.66
N ASP A 2 4.88 -4.81 2.98
CA ASP A 2 5.70 -5.20 4.13
C ASP A 2 6.23 -3.96 4.89
N THR A 3 7.05 -4.17 5.92
CA THR A 3 7.63 -3.10 6.72
C THR A 3 9.04 -2.71 6.29
N ALA A 4 9.47 -3.13 5.11
CA ALA A 4 10.82 -2.99 4.57
C ALA A 4 11.91 -3.55 5.53
N MET A 5 13.17 -3.43 5.14
CA MET A 5 14.30 -3.80 6.00
C MET A 5 14.59 -2.68 7.02
N PRO A 6 15.18 -3.00 8.19
CA PRO A 6 15.60 -1.98 9.15
C PRO A 6 16.41 -0.86 8.52
N GLY A 7 16.07 0.38 8.86
CA GLY A 7 16.74 1.58 8.37
C GLY A 7 16.54 1.91 6.89
N LYS A 8 15.72 1.16 6.14
CA LYS A 8 15.43 1.41 4.72
C LYS A 8 13.95 1.72 4.50
N GLY A 9 13.67 2.71 3.64
CA GLY A 9 12.31 3.13 3.30
C GLY A 9 11.45 3.29 4.54
N ILE A 10 10.25 2.71 4.53
CA ILE A 10 9.31 2.74 5.66
C ILE A 10 9.86 2.04 6.92
N GLY A 11 10.85 1.16 6.81
CA GLY A 11 11.52 0.56 7.96
C GLY A 11 12.18 1.57 8.89
N LYS A 12 12.53 2.78 8.39
CA LYS A 12 13.02 3.89 9.23
C LYS A 12 11.97 4.32 10.25
N LEU A 13 10.68 4.27 9.92
CA LEU A 13 9.59 4.61 10.85
C LEU A 13 9.45 3.54 11.94
N ILE A 14 9.66 2.27 11.60
CA ILE A 14 9.69 1.17 12.57
C ILE A 14 10.85 1.35 13.55
N SER A 15 12.06 1.58 13.03
CA SER A 15 13.26 1.79 13.86
C SER A 15 13.13 3.02 14.77
N ALA A 16 12.47 4.08 14.29
CA ALA A 16 12.20 5.29 15.07
C ALA A 16 11.08 5.16 16.12
N GLY A 17 10.37 4.01 16.17
CA GLY A 17 9.24 3.83 17.09
C GLY A 17 8.00 4.68 16.72
N ALA A 18 7.90 5.12 15.46
CA ALA A 18 6.82 6.01 15.00
C ALA A 18 5.56 5.25 14.54
N VAL A 19 5.55 3.92 14.65
CA VAL A 19 4.44 3.07 14.20
C VAL A 19 3.85 2.33 15.38
N SER A 20 2.57 2.56 15.68
CA SER A 20 1.82 1.83 16.71
C SER A 20 0.98 0.68 16.13
N ARG A 21 0.61 0.77 14.84
CA ARG A 21 -0.13 -0.28 14.13
C ARG A 21 0.35 -0.43 12.71
N ALA A 22 0.44 -1.67 12.23
CA ALA A 22 0.80 -2.01 10.87
C ALA A 22 -0.21 -2.99 10.27
N ILE A 23 -0.73 -2.69 9.07
CA ILE A 23 -1.56 -3.61 8.28
C ILE A 23 -0.71 -4.02 7.08
N VAL A 24 -0.23 -5.25 7.07
CA VAL A 24 0.79 -5.71 6.12
C VAL A 24 0.55 -7.16 5.71
N SER A 25 1.15 -7.58 4.61
CA SER A 25 1.08 -8.98 4.16
C SER A 25 2.26 -9.82 4.66
N HIS A 26 3.34 -9.18 5.10
CA HIS A 26 4.59 -9.86 5.48
C HIS A 26 5.45 -8.99 6.40
N ILE A 27 6.11 -9.62 7.38
CA ILE A 27 7.06 -8.96 8.29
C ILE A 27 8.40 -9.73 8.39
N GLY A 28 8.55 -10.83 7.63
CA GLY A 28 9.70 -11.74 7.75
C GLY A 28 11.06 -11.12 7.42
N LEU A 29 11.09 -10.02 6.67
CA LEU A 29 12.32 -9.31 6.30
C LEU A 29 12.74 -8.22 7.30
N ASN A 30 11.90 -7.94 8.30
CA ASN A 30 12.18 -6.91 9.30
C ASN A 30 12.14 -7.49 10.72
N PRO A 31 13.30 -7.89 11.26
CA PRO A 31 13.38 -8.46 12.61
C PRO A 31 12.99 -7.47 13.72
N GLU A 32 13.12 -6.15 13.49
CA GLU A 32 12.66 -5.14 14.45
C GLU A 32 11.13 -5.14 14.55
N THR A 33 10.42 -5.25 13.42
CA THR A 33 8.95 -5.36 13.42
C THR A 33 8.51 -6.63 14.15
N GLN A 34 9.19 -7.76 13.92
CA GLN A 34 8.88 -9.03 14.61
C GLN A 34 9.08 -8.90 16.12
N ALA A 35 10.22 -8.35 16.56
CA ALA A 35 10.51 -8.17 17.96
C ALA A 35 9.49 -7.24 18.65
N LYS A 36 9.16 -6.11 18.02
CA LYS A 36 8.19 -5.14 18.53
C LYS A 36 6.76 -5.72 18.58
N MET A 37 6.38 -6.53 17.60
CA MET A 37 5.10 -7.24 17.60
C MET A 37 5.03 -8.23 18.78
N ILE A 38 6.08 -9.02 18.99
CA ILE A 38 6.15 -9.99 20.11
C ILE A 38 6.12 -9.27 21.46
N ALA A 39 6.78 -8.12 21.57
CA ALA A 39 6.79 -7.28 22.76
C ALA A 39 5.47 -6.51 23.00
N GLY A 40 4.52 -6.54 22.05
CA GLY A 40 3.27 -5.80 22.12
C GLY A 40 3.43 -4.29 21.91
N GLU A 41 4.55 -3.84 21.36
CA GLU A 41 4.83 -2.43 21.07
C GLU A 41 4.16 -1.96 19.75
N ILE A 42 3.94 -2.88 18.80
CA ILE A 42 3.24 -2.63 17.53
C ILE A 42 2.12 -3.65 17.38
N ASP A 43 0.90 -3.18 17.14
CA ASP A 43 -0.21 -4.03 16.68
C ASP A 43 -0.03 -4.35 15.19
N VAL A 44 0.10 -5.64 14.87
CA VAL A 44 0.34 -6.09 13.48
C VAL A 44 -0.82 -6.95 12.98
N GLU A 45 -1.55 -6.43 12.00
CA GLU A 45 -2.56 -7.17 11.25
C GLU A 45 -1.91 -7.77 10.00
N LEU A 46 -1.78 -9.12 9.97
CA LEU A 46 -1.31 -9.83 8.79
C LEU A 46 -2.48 -10.14 7.86
N VAL A 47 -2.44 -9.59 6.67
CA VAL A 47 -3.48 -9.74 5.64
C VAL A 47 -2.90 -10.43 4.41
N PRO A 48 -3.55 -11.46 3.85
CA PRO A 48 -3.10 -12.06 2.58
C PRO A 48 -2.88 -10.96 1.51
N GLN A 49 -1.75 -11.00 0.80
CA GLN A 49 -1.31 -9.90 -0.05
C GLN A 49 -2.36 -9.47 -1.10
N GLY A 50 -3.01 -10.43 -1.76
CA GLY A 50 -4.08 -10.13 -2.72
C GLY A 50 -5.27 -9.45 -2.07
N THR A 51 -5.66 -9.89 -0.87
CA THR A 51 -6.72 -9.25 -0.09
C THR A 51 -6.33 -7.83 0.33
N LEU A 52 -5.09 -7.63 0.78
CA LEU A 52 -4.60 -6.32 1.18
C LEU A 52 -4.68 -5.31 0.02
N VAL A 53 -4.21 -5.69 -1.18
CA VAL A 53 -4.24 -4.79 -2.33
C VAL A 53 -5.66 -4.45 -2.77
N GLU A 54 -6.60 -5.41 -2.71
CA GLU A 54 -7.99 -5.16 -3.07
C GLU A 54 -8.73 -4.33 -2.01
N ARG A 55 -8.41 -4.47 -0.74
CA ARG A 55 -8.92 -3.58 0.33
C ARG A 55 -8.48 -2.12 0.09
N ILE A 56 -7.22 -1.90 -0.30
CA ILE A 56 -6.69 -0.58 -0.66
C ILE A 56 -7.39 -0.05 -1.91
N ARG A 57 -7.50 -0.87 -2.97
CA ARG A 57 -8.21 -0.50 -4.20
C ARG A 57 -9.65 -0.10 -3.91
N ALA A 58 -10.37 -0.91 -3.14
CA ALA A 58 -11.76 -0.64 -2.76
C ALA A 58 -11.90 0.72 -2.05
N GLY A 59 -10.97 1.04 -1.15
CA GLY A 59 -10.91 2.35 -0.50
C GLY A 59 -10.76 3.49 -1.49
N GLY A 60 -9.85 3.34 -2.45
CA GLY A 60 -9.55 4.37 -3.45
C GLY A 60 -10.68 4.65 -4.44
N VAL A 61 -11.48 3.63 -4.78
CA VAL A 61 -12.57 3.75 -5.76
C VAL A 61 -13.97 3.85 -5.12
N GLY A 62 -14.05 4.00 -3.80
CA GLY A 62 -15.31 4.22 -3.09
C GLY A 62 -16.17 2.97 -2.91
N LEU A 63 -15.60 1.77 -3.02
CA LEU A 63 -16.32 0.53 -2.72
C LEU A 63 -16.39 0.29 -1.21
N GLY A 64 -17.52 -0.27 -0.73
CA GLY A 64 -17.76 -0.59 0.68
C GLY A 64 -16.96 -1.80 1.20
N GLY A 65 -16.25 -2.51 0.33
CA GLY A 65 -15.44 -3.68 0.63
C GLY A 65 -15.31 -4.60 -0.56
N VAL A 66 -14.65 -5.74 -0.35
CA VAL A 66 -14.47 -6.78 -1.36
C VAL A 66 -14.81 -8.14 -0.78
N LEU A 67 -15.29 -9.05 -1.62
CA LEU A 67 -15.56 -10.44 -1.26
C LEU A 67 -14.39 -11.31 -1.72
N THR A 68 -13.87 -12.14 -0.84
CA THR A 68 -12.78 -13.07 -1.14
C THR A 68 -12.99 -14.42 -0.45
N ALA A 69 -12.67 -15.50 -1.14
CA ALA A 69 -12.62 -16.84 -0.52
C ALA A 69 -11.30 -17.05 0.27
N THR A 70 -10.30 -16.19 0.08
CA THR A 70 -9.01 -16.30 0.75
C THR A 70 -9.17 -16.07 2.25
N GLY A 71 -8.74 -17.05 3.05
CA GLY A 71 -8.81 -16.96 4.50
C GLY A 71 -10.01 -17.69 5.14
N LEU A 72 -10.97 -18.17 4.35
CA LEU A 72 -12.05 -19.02 4.87
C LEU A 72 -11.48 -20.26 5.59
N GLY A 73 -12.03 -20.59 6.76
CA GLY A 73 -11.58 -21.74 7.58
C GLY A 73 -10.21 -21.54 8.23
N THR A 74 -9.68 -20.33 8.25
CA THR A 74 -8.40 -19.99 8.91
C THR A 74 -8.62 -18.90 9.97
N PRO A 75 -7.61 -18.60 10.83
CA PRO A 75 -7.71 -17.49 11.77
C PRO A 75 -8.04 -16.13 11.13
N VAL A 76 -7.80 -15.97 9.82
CA VAL A 76 -8.17 -14.75 9.07
C VAL A 76 -9.69 -14.54 9.00
N GLU A 77 -10.50 -15.58 9.14
CA GLU A 77 -11.98 -15.49 9.18
C GLU A 77 -12.50 -14.90 10.49
N GLU A 78 -11.75 -15.00 11.58
CA GLU A 78 -12.22 -14.61 12.91
C GLU A 78 -12.68 -13.15 12.96
N GLY A 79 -13.90 -12.93 13.43
CA GLY A 79 -14.49 -11.60 13.56
C GLY A 79 -14.94 -10.94 12.25
N LYS A 80 -14.84 -11.64 11.10
CA LYS A 80 -15.26 -11.11 9.80
C LYS A 80 -16.65 -11.61 9.41
N THR A 81 -17.35 -10.82 8.60
CA THR A 81 -18.64 -11.20 8.02
C THR A 81 -18.43 -12.18 6.88
N VAL A 82 -19.12 -13.31 6.93
CA VAL A 82 -19.20 -14.25 5.83
C VAL A 82 -20.44 -13.95 5.00
N VAL A 83 -20.30 -13.83 3.69
CA VAL A 83 -21.37 -13.58 2.72
C VAL A 83 -21.44 -14.76 1.77
N GLU A 84 -22.64 -15.24 1.49
CA GLU A 84 -22.88 -16.26 0.49
C GLU A 84 -23.35 -15.63 -0.81
N VAL A 85 -22.71 -15.98 -1.93
CA VAL A 85 -23.09 -15.55 -3.28
C VAL A 85 -23.12 -16.80 -4.15
N ASP A 86 -24.25 -17.10 -4.76
CA ASP A 86 -24.45 -18.26 -5.65
C ASP A 86 -23.99 -19.59 -5.03
N GLY A 87 -24.29 -19.78 -3.73
CA GLY A 87 -23.91 -20.99 -2.98
C GLY A 87 -22.43 -21.06 -2.59
N GLN A 88 -21.64 -20.00 -2.84
CA GLN A 88 -20.24 -19.92 -2.43
C GLN A 88 -20.07 -18.93 -1.28
N ARG A 89 -19.27 -19.30 -0.29
CA ARG A 89 -18.95 -18.45 0.86
C ARG A 89 -17.75 -17.57 0.57
N PHE A 90 -17.82 -16.33 1.04
CA PHE A 90 -16.76 -15.33 0.95
C PHE A 90 -16.63 -14.55 2.26
N LEU A 91 -15.43 -14.08 2.56
CA LEU A 91 -15.20 -13.08 3.60
C LEU A 91 -15.48 -11.70 3.02
N LEU A 92 -16.21 -10.85 3.75
CA LEU A 92 -16.31 -9.44 3.46
C LEU A 92 -15.10 -8.73 4.09
N GLU A 93 -14.21 -8.26 3.26
CA GLU A 93 -13.04 -7.47 3.65
C GLU A 93 -13.32 -5.98 3.51
N LYS A 94 -13.15 -5.24 4.61
CA LYS A 94 -13.41 -3.79 4.64
C LYS A 94 -12.34 -3.01 3.87
N PRO A 95 -12.72 -1.89 3.20
CA PRO A 95 -11.75 -1.06 2.48
C PRO A 95 -10.75 -0.41 3.41
N ILE A 96 -9.57 -0.07 2.88
CA ILE A 96 -8.55 0.71 3.57
C ILE A 96 -8.43 2.07 2.91
N ARG A 97 -8.53 3.14 3.72
CA ARG A 97 -8.23 4.52 3.36
C ARG A 97 -7.18 5.08 4.31
N ALA A 98 -6.43 6.07 3.84
CA ALA A 98 -5.41 6.74 4.64
C ALA A 98 -5.46 8.26 4.40
N ASP A 99 -4.91 9.02 5.36
CA ASP A 99 -4.73 10.47 5.20
C ASP A 99 -3.61 10.74 4.20
N PHE A 100 -2.53 9.92 4.23
CA PHE A 100 -1.36 10.09 3.38
C PHE A 100 -0.96 8.80 2.69
N ALA A 101 -0.57 8.89 1.40
CA ALA A 101 0.17 7.86 0.69
C ALA A 101 1.60 8.35 0.42
N LEU A 102 2.58 7.58 0.86
CA LEU A 102 3.99 7.80 0.54
C LEU A 102 4.39 6.78 -0.51
N ILE A 103 4.63 7.22 -1.74
CA ILE A 103 4.92 6.35 -2.88
C ILE A 103 6.23 6.72 -3.55
N ALA A 104 6.91 5.71 -4.09
CA ALA A 104 8.12 5.89 -4.87
C ALA A 104 7.84 5.63 -6.34
N ALA A 105 8.49 6.37 -7.23
CA ALA A 105 8.39 6.19 -8.66
C ALA A 105 9.77 6.20 -9.35
N ARG A 106 9.86 5.63 -10.53
CA ARG A 106 11.08 5.72 -11.35
C ARG A 106 11.24 7.13 -11.91
N GLN A 107 10.15 7.69 -12.44
CA GLN A 107 10.12 9.05 -13.00
C GLN A 107 8.78 9.70 -12.67
N ALA A 108 8.83 11.02 -12.48
CA ALA A 108 7.66 11.90 -12.50
C ALA A 108 7.88 13.00 -13.53
N ASP A 109 6.83 13.41 -14.23
CA ASP A 109 6.89 14.68 -14.96
C ASP A 109 6.42 15.85 -14.08
N TYR A 110 6.59 17.09 -14.57
CA TYR A 110 6.21 18.30 -13.82
C TYR A 110 4.71 18.41 -13.51
N LEU A 111 3.86 17.60 -14.14
CA LEU A 111 2.42 17.53 -13.86
C LEU A 111 2.08 16.42 -12.85
N GLY A 112 3.09 15.68 -12.36
CA GLY A 112 2.89 14.60 -11.42
C GLY A 112 2.52 13.25 -12.03
N ASN A 113 2.59 13.10 -13.36
CA ASN A 113 2.42 11.79 -13.99
C ASN A 113 3.58 10.87 -13.62
N LEU A 114 3.27 9.66 -13.14
CA LEU A 114 4.29 8.74 -12.64
C LEU A 114 4.47 7.53 -13.54
N GLN A 115 5.74 7.14 -13.70
CA GLN A 115 6.18 5.89 -14.27
C GLN A 115 6.96 5.08 -13.24
N TYR A 116 6.69 3.79 -13.19
CA TYR A 116 7.36 2.86 -12.27
C TYR A 116 8.30 1.93 -13.02
N SER A 117 9.18 1.26 -12.27
CA SER A 117 10.09 0.25 -12.80
C SER A 117 9.98 -1.03 -11.97
N LEU A 118 10.06 -2.19 -12.63
CA LEU A 118 10.11 -3.50 -12.00
C LEU A 118 8.97 -3.70 -10.97
N THR A 119 9.31 -4.19 -9.78
CA THR A 119 8.36 -4.50 -8.70
C THR A 119 7.68 -3.28 -8.07
N ALA A 120 8.18 -2.06 -8.33
CA ALA A 120 7.51 -0.83 -7.90
C ALA A 120 6.11 -0.66 -8.52
N HIS A 121 5.80 -1.38 -9.61
CA HIS A 121 4.44 -1.47 -10.16
C HIS A 121 3.44 -2.15 -9.24
N ASN A 122 3.88 -2.87 -8.21
CA ASN A 122 3.03 -3.73 -7.39
C ASN A 122 2.01 -2.90 -6.58
N PHE A 123 2.44 -2.19 -5.56
CA PHE A 123 1.54 -1.45 -4.66
C PHE A 123 1.48 0.06 -4.92
N ASN A 124 2.57 0.71 -5.39
CA ASN A 124 2.61 2.16 -5.51
C ASN A 124 1.43 2.76 -6.30
N PRO A 125 1.04 2.24 -7.49
CA PRO A 125 -0.09 2.79 -8.23
C PRO A 125 -1.43 2.68 -7.49
N ILE A 126 -1.61 1.61 -6.70
CA ILE A 126 -2.84 1.37 -5.95
C ILE A 126 -2.89 2.25 -4.70
N MET A 127 -1.77 2.44 -4.02
CA MET A 127 -1.67 3.31 -2.84
C MET A 127 -2.06 4.75 -3.17
N ALA A 128 -1.71 5.24 -4.36
CA ALA A 128 -2.10 6.57 -4.82
C ALA A 128 -3.62 6.79 -4.92
N LEU A 129 -4.43 5.74 -4.99
CA LEU A 129 -5.89 5.84 -5.07
C LEU A 129 -6.54 6.00 -3.69
N SER A 130 -5.90 5.53 -2.63
CA SER A 130 -6.56 5.29 -1.34
C SER A 130 -6.27 6.32 -0.25
N ALA A 131 -5.56 7.39 -0.58
CA ALA A 131 -5.22 8.44 0.39
C ALA A 131 -5.83 9.79 0.00
N GLU A 132 -5.99 10.66 1.00
CA GLU A 132 -6.43 12.05 0.80
C GLU A 132 -5.30 12.92 0.26
N THR A 133 -4.05 12.64 0.65
CA THR A 133 -2.86 13.35 0.18
C THR A 133 -1.82 12.33 -0.30
N VAL A 134 -1.38 12.48 -1.54
CA VAL A 134 -0.39 11.61 -2.17
C VAL A 134 0.93 12.35 -2.36
N ILE A 135 1.97 11.85 -1.71
CA ILE A 135 3.34 12.37 -1.80
C ILE A 135 4.18 11.34 -2.55
N ALA A 136 4.68 11.72 -3.72
CA ALA A 136 5.52 10.86 -4.55
C ALA A 136 6.99 11.31 -4.50
N GLU A 137 7.90 10.37 -4.21
CA GLU A 137 9.36 10.54 -4.29
C GLU A 137 9.88 9.78 -5.53
N PRO A 138 9.98 10.42 -6.70
CA PRO A 138 10.57 9.79 -7.89
C PRO A 138 12.10 9.80 -7.83
N ASP A 139 12.74 8.84 -8.53
CA ASP A 139 14.20 8.87 -8.72
C ASP A 139 14.61 10.05 -9.61
N LEU A 140 13.73 10.50 -10.52
CA LEU A 140 14.01 11.59 -11.47
C LEU A 140 12.72 12.35 -11.77
N ILE A 141 12.80 13.70 -11.72
CA ILE A 141 11.75 14.60 -12.20
C ILE A 141 12.13 15.09 -13.59
N VAL A 142 11.23 14.96 -14.56
CA VAL A 142 11.48 15.23 -15.98
C VAL A 142 10.45 16.20 -16.57
N PRO A 143 10.77 16.91 -17.69
CA PRO A 143 9.78 17.71 -18.39
C PRO A 143 8.58 16.89 -18.88
N VAL A 144 7.44 17.56 -19.00
CA VAL A 144 6.22 16.98 -19.59
C VAL A 144 6.49 16.49 -21.00
N GLY A 145 6.04 15.27 -21.31
CA GLY A 145 6.25 14.63 -22.62
C GLY A 145 7.49 13.73 -22.69
N VAL A 146 8.37 13.75 -21.68
CA VAL A 146 9.49 12.79 -21.58
C VAL A 146 8.97 11.39 -21.23
N ILE A 147 7.94 11.32 -20.34
CA ILE A 147 7.21 10.08 -20.11
C ILE A 147 6.19 9.93 -21.23
N PRO A 148 6.29 8.89 -22.10
CA PRO A 148 5.27 8.65 -23.10
C PRO A 148 3.90 8.46 -22.45
N PRO A 149 2.79 8.97 -23.03
CA PRO A 149 1.45 8.84 -22.45
C PRO A 149 1.07 7.39 -22.09
N ASP A 150 1.42 6.43 -22.92
CA ASP A 150 1.15 5.00 -22.70
C ASP A 150 1.98 4.39 -21.54
N ALA A 151 3.04 5.07 -21.12
CA ALA A 151 3.89 4.65 -20.00
C ALA A 151 3.48 5.27 -18.66
N VAL A 152 2.55 6.21 -18.65
CA VAL A 152 1.97 6.76 -17.42
C VAL A 152 1.17 5.67 -16.71
N ARG A 153 1.50 5.42 -15.44
CA ARG A 153 0.83 4.41 -14.61
C ARG A 153 0.01 5.01 -13.49
N THR A 154 0.42 6.17 -12.99
CA THR A 154 -0.38 6.99 -12.06
C THR A 154 -0.52 8.36 -12.70
N PRO A 155 -1.73 8.78 -13.08
CA PRO A 155 -1.98 10.12 -13.61
C PRO A 155 -1.68 11.19 -12.56
N GLY A 156 -1.16 12.33 -12.99
CA GLY A 156 -0.79 13.44 -12.10
C GLY A 156 -1.94 13.98 -11.25
N VAL A 157 -3.19 13.81 -11.70
CA VAL A 157 -4.38 14.20 -10.92
C VAL A 157 -4.50 13.48 -9.57
N LEU A 158 -3.79 12.37 -9.39
CA LEU A 158 -3.75 11.60 -8.15
C LEU A 158 -2.55 11.95 -7.26
N VAL A 159 -1.70 12.90 -7.66
CA VAL A 159 -0.46 13.23 -6.95
C VAL A 159 -0.51 14.67 -6.50
N ASP A 160 -0.48 14.90 -5.19
CA ASP A 160 -0.55 16.24 -4.61
C ASP A 160 0.83 16.87 -4.49
N HIS A 161 1.85 16.06 -4.18
CA HIS A 161 3.20 16.55 -3.95
C HIS A 161 4.24 15.67 -4.62
N LEU A 162 5.21 16.32 -5.28
CA LEU A 162 6.45 15.69 -5.74
C LEU A 162 7.57 16.10 -4.77
N LEU A 163 8.24 15.11 -4.21
CA LEU A 163 9.40 15.31 -3.34
C LEU A 163 10.65 14.91 -4.12
N GLU A 164 11.55 15.88 -4.33
CA GLU A 164 12.84 15.58 -4.91
C GLU A 164 13.67 14.74 -3.94
N ARG A 165 14.22 13.65 -4.43
CA ARG A 165 15.04 12.77 -3.61
C ARG A 165 16.32 13.48 -3.18
N ALA A 166 16.56 13.54 -1.88
CA ALA A 166 17.82 14.05 -1.35
C ALA A 166 19.00 13.19 -1.86
N ALA A 167 20.05 13.84 -2.34
CA ALA A 167 21.26 13.23 -2.87
C ALA A 167 22.04 12.43 -1.82
#